data_14e9acf9ce17bf2cacb9e4c8dc9ed129
#
_entry.id   14e9acf9ce17bf2cacb9e4c8dc9ed129
#
_cell.length_a   1.000
_cell.length_b   1.000
_cell.length_c   1.000
_cell.angle_alpha   90.00
_cell.angle_beta   90.00
_cell.angle_gamma   90.00
#
_symmetry.space_group_name_H-M   'P 1'
#
loop_
_entity.id
_entity.type
_entity.pdbx_description
1 polymer ?
#
loop_
_entity_poly.entity_id
_entity_poly.type
_entity_poly.pdbx_seq_one_letter_code
_entity_poly.pdbx_strand_id
1 'polypeptide(L)'
;MPRSAADPAKAAVTKGLRQEAGRWLKAAREAAGLTQAELAEQVGLRYYTFVSQVESGLGRVPIEAQGAWAAAVGHDPAQFARTLLRYYEPELHRLLFGDAAEDAPRARQAGRG
;
A
#
# COMPACT_ATOMS: atom_id res chain seq x y z
N MET A 1 -23.42 -21.65 2.60
CA MET A 1 -22.72 -21.45 2.48
C MET A 1 -21.85 -20.98 2.96
N PRO A 2 -21.28 -21.02 3.09
CA PRO A 2 -20.41 -20.73 3.74
C PRO A 2 -19.69 -19.87 3.53
N ARG A 3 -19.21 -19.49 3.82
CA ARG A 3 -18.68 -18.76 3.70
C ARG A 3 -17.44 -18.68 3.71
N SER A 4 -16.79 -18.52 2.97
CA SER A 4 -15.45 -18.48 2.75
C SER A 4 -14.79 -17.51 3.53
N ALA A 5 -15.40 -16.61 4.06
CA ALA A 5 -14.78 -15.67 4.94
C ALA A 5 -14.08 -16.35 6.08
N ALA A 6 -14.45 -17.59 6.32
CA ALA A 6 -13.86 -18.31 7.42
C ALA A 6 -12.59 -19.06 7.06
N ASP A 7 -12.11 -18.94 5.85
CA ASP A 7 -10.91 -19.68 5.44
C ASP A 7 -9.68 -19.12 6.14
N PRO A 8 -9.11 -19.82 7.11
CA PRO A 8 -7.96 -19.27 7.85
C PRO A 8 -6.72 -19.13 7.02
N ALA A 9 -6.52 -19.97 6.01
CA ALA A 9 -5.35 -19.83 5.16
C ALA A 9 -5.43 -18.55 4.34
N LYS A 10 -6.62 -18.25 3.82
CA LYS A 10 -6.80 -17.05 3.05
C LYS A 10 -6.69 -15.81 3.92
N ALA A 11 -7.21 -15.87 5.13
CA ALA A 11 -7.09 -14.76 6.05
C ALA A 11 -5.64 -14.48 6.43
N ALA A 12 -4.85 -15.53 6.59
CA ALA A 12 -3.44 -15.37 6.92
C ALA A 12 -2.68 -14.71 5.80
N VAL A 13 -2.97 -15.07 4.56
CA VAL A 13 -2.33 -14.46 3.40
C VAL A 13 -2.69 -12.98 3.33
N THR A 14 -3.96 -12.66 3.51
CA THR A 14 -4.40 -11.28 3.47
C THR A 14 -3.71 -10.44 4.54
N LYS A 15 -3.61 -10.98 5.76
CA LYS A 15 -2.96 -10.26 6.83
C LYS A 15 -1.49 -10.02 6.52
N GLY A 16 -0.81 -11.03 6.00
CA GLY A 16 0.60 -10.88 5.64
C GLY A 16 0.82 -9.83 4.58
N LEU A 17 -0.05 -9.80 3.58
CA LEU A 17 0.07 -8.80 2.51
C LEU A 17 -0.18 -7.39 3.04
N ARG A 18 -1.12 -7.24 3.96
CA ARG A 18 -1.37 -5.93 4.55
C ARG A 18 -0.20 -5.46 5.39
N GLN A 19 0.44 -6.39 6.08
CA GLN A 19 1.64 -6.05 6.84
C GLN A 19 2.77 -5.63 5.92
N GLU A 20 2.93 -6.31 4.79
CA GLU A 20 3.94 -5.92 3.81
C GLU A 20 3.66 -4.55 3.23
N ALA A 21 2.39 -4.27 2.92
CA ALA A 21 2.02 -2.95 2.45
C ALA A 21 2.37 -1.90 3.49
N GLY A 22 2.11 -2.22 4.75
CA GLY A 22 2.41 -1.29 5.83
C GLY A 22 3.90 -0.99 5.93
N ARG A 23 4.72 -2.00 5.79
CA ARG A 23 6.17 -1.79 5.81
C ARG A 23 6.62 -0.94 4.62
N TRP A 24 6.03 -1.17 3.47
CA TRP A 24 6.35 -0.39 2.29
C TRP A 24 5.96 1.08 2.48
N LEU A 25 4.78 1.30 3.05
CA LEU A 25 4.32 2.65 3.32
C LEU A 25 5.20 3.35 4.34
N LYS A 26 5.59 2.64 5.39
CA LYS A 26 6.48 3.21 6.40
C LYS A 26 7.80 3.62 5.78
N ALA A 27 8.36 2.75 4.94
CA ALA A 27 9.63 3.07 4.29
C ALA A 27 9.48 4.30 3.39
N ALA A 28 8.37 4.41 2.66
CA ALA A 28 8.13 5.57 1.81
C ALA A 28 8.02 6.84 2.64
N ARG A 29 7.32 6.76 3.76
CA ARG A 29 7.18 7.90 4.66
C ARG A 29 8.52 8.34 5.21
N GLU A 30 9.31 7.37 5.67
CA GLU A 30 10.61 7.68 6.25
C GLU A 30 11.57 8.25 5.21
N ALA A 31 11.51 7.70 4.01
CA ALA A 31 12.34 8.23 2.91
C ALA A 31 11.96 9.67 2.57
N ALA A 32 10.71 10.04 2.80
CA ALA A 32 10.27 11.41 2.58
C ALA A 32 10.58 12.32 3.77
N GLY A 33 11.15 11.77 4.83
CA GLY A 33 11.54 12.57 5.99
C GLY A 33 10.38 12.94 6.91
N LEU A 34 9.30 12.17 6.88
CA LEU A 34 8.10 12.53 7.64
C LEU A 34 7.90 11.61 8.84
N THR A 35 7.47 12.20 9.95
CA THR A 35 6.95 11.40 11.05
C THR A 35 5.52 10.98 10.72
N GLN A 36 4.99 10.03 11.51
CA GLN A 36 3.60 9.63 11.34
C GLN A 36 2.66 10.82 11.53
N ALA A 37 2.94 11.66 12.51
CA ALA A 37 2.10 12.83 12.75
C ALA A 37 2.16 13.82 11.59
N GLU A 38 3.34 14.01 11.03
CA GLU A 38 3.48 14.91 9.89
C GLU A 38 2.75 14.39 8.67
N LEU A 39 2.85 13.08 8.42
CA LEU A 39 2.09 12.51 7.31
C LEU A 39 0.59 12.67 7.54
N ALA A 40 0.13 12.37 8.76
CA ALA A 40 -1.28 12.52 9.08
C ALA A 40 -1.76 13.94 8.78
N GLU A 41 -0.97 14.91 9.18
CA GLU A 41 -1.35 16.30 8.94
C GLU A 41 -1.45 16.60 7.45
N GLN A 42 -0.48 16.12 6.68
CA GLN A 42 -0.49 16.41 5.25
C GLN A 42 -1.65 15.76 4.51
N VAL A 43 -2.12 14.62 4.99
CA VAL A 43 -3.23 13.96 4.31
C VAL A 43 -4.58 14.26 4.97
N GLY A 44 -4.62 15.22 5.88
CA GLY A 44 -5.87 15.70 6.45
C GLY A 44 -6.45 14.85 7.55
N LEU A 45 -5.63 14.04 8.21
CA LEU A 45 -6.08 13.24 9.32
C LEU A 45 -5.88 14.00 10.61
N ARG A 46 -6.85 13.86 11.51
CA ARG A 46 -6.77 14.54 12.79
C ARG A 46 -5.70 13.95 13.68
N TYR A 47 -5.52 12.62 13.63
CA TYR A 47 -4.60 11.93 14.51
C TYR A 47 -3.71 10.99 13.72
N TYR A 48 -2.50 10.76 14.21
CA TYR A 48 -1.58 9.86 13.53
C TYR A 48 -1.92 8.38 13.72
N THR A 49 -2.89 8.09 14.57
CA THR A 49 -3.25 6.71 14.88
C THR A 49 -3.57 5.90 13.62
N PHE A 50 -4.28 6.51 12.67
CA PHE A 50 -4.62 5.80 11.46
C PHE A 50 -3.38 5.47 10.64
N VAL A 51 -2.41 6.39 10.57
CA VAL A 51 -1.14 6.10 9.90
C VAL A 51 -0.46 4.89 10.56
N SER A 52 -0.42 4.89 11.87
CA SER A 52 0.18 3.79 12.62
C SER A 52 -0.53 2.46 12.32
N GLN A 53 -1.85 2.47 12.27
CA GLN A 53 -2.61 1.26 11.97
C GLN A 53 -2.34 0.75 10.56
N VAL A 54 -2.29 1.65 9.58
CA VAL A 54 -2.01 1.27 8.22
C VAL A 54 -0.60 0.67 8.11
N GLU A 55 0.36 1.26 8.79
CA GLU A 55 1.74 0.78 8.71
C GLU A 55 1.94 -0.55 9.42
N SER A 56 1.09 -0.87 10.38
CA SER A 56 1.18 -2.16 11.06
C SER A 56 0.35 -3.25 10.41
N GLY A 57 -0.40 -2.89 9.38
CA GLY A 57 -1.23 -3.87 8.67
C GLY A 57 -2.62 -4.02 9.25
N LEU A 58 -2.99 -3.19 10.22
CA LEU A 58 -4.32 -3.24 10.80
C LEU A 58 -5.35 -2.43 10.03
N GLY A 59 -4.90 -1.58 9.13
CA GLY A 59 -5.77 -0.80 8.29
C GLY A 59 -5.22 -0.74 6.89
N ARG A 60 -5.93 -0.04 6.02
CA ARG A 60 -5.46 0.15 4.65
C ARG A 60 -5.78 1.58 4.22
N VAL A 61 -5.01 2.07 3.26
CA VAL A 61 -5.26 3.41 2.73
C VAL A 61 -6.45 3.32 1.80
N PRO A 62 -7.54 4.04 2.10
CA PRO A 62 -8.70 4.01 1.20
C PRO A 62 -8.33 4.53 -0.18
N ILE A 63 -9.01 4.01 -1.19
CA ILE A 63 -8.71 4.40 -2.56
C ILE A 63 -8.77 5.92 -2.74
N GLU A 64 -9.78 6.53 -2.18
CA GLU A 64 -9.97 7.99 -2.36
C GLU A 64 -8.89 8.81 -1.65
N ALA A 65 -8.13 8.21 -0.75
CA ALA A 65 -7.06 8.92 -0.04
C ALA A 65 -5.68 8.66 -0.65
N GLN A 66 -5.58 7.71 -1.57
CA GLN A 66 -4.26 7.29 -2.04
C GLN A 66 -3.52 8.39 -2.79
N GLY A 67 -4.25 9.23 -3.51
CA GLY A 67 -3.61 10.35 -4.19
C GLY A 67 -2.93 11.32 -3.22
N ALA A 68 -3.61 11.64 -2.13
CA ALA A 68 -3.04 12.54 -1.14
C ALA A 68 -1.83 11.92 -0.45
N TRP A 69 -1.90 10.63 -0.14
CA TRP A 69 -0.76 9.95 0.47
C TRP A 69 0.44 9.92 -0.48
N ALA A 70 0.17 9.62 -1.76
CA ALA A 70 1.25 9.60 -2.75
C ALA A 70 1.93 10.96 -2.82
N ALA A 71 1.15 12.02 -2.87
CA ALA A 71 1.72 13.36 -2.94
C ALA A 71 2.56 13.67 -1.70
N ALA A 72 2.08 13.28 -0.53
CA ALA A 72 2.78 13.56 0.71
C ALA A 72 4.15 12.89 0.77
N VAL A 73 4.27 11.67 0.25
CA VAL A 73 5.54 10.97 0.28
C VAL A 73 6.34 11.11 -1.02
N GLY A 74 5.86 11.93 -1.95
CA GLY A 74 6.62 12.22 -3.15
C GLY A 74 6.60 11.13 -4.20
N HIS A 75 5.55 10.32 -4.22
CA HIS A 75 5.42 9.25 -5.20
C HIS A 75 4.45 9.62 -6.31
N ASP A 76 4.70 9.07 -7.48
CA ASP A 76 3.73 9.16 -8.56
C ASP A 76 2.43 8.48 -8.12
N PRO A 77 1.29 9.15 -8.25
CA PRO A 77 0.05 8.57 -7.74
C PRO A 77 -0.37 7.28 -8.42
N ALA A 78 -0.13 7.14 -9.72
CA ALA A 78 -0.50 5.91 -10.40
C ALA A 78 0.34 4.74 -9.93
N GLN A 79 1.64 4.97 -9.75
CA GLN A 79 2.51 3.91 -9.24
C GLN A 79 2.21 3.58 -7.80
N PHE A 80 1.92 4.58 -7.00
CA PHE A 80 1.58 4.37 -5.60
C PHE A 80 0.33 3.50 -5.50
N ALA A 81 -0.72 3.86 -6.26
CA ALA A 81 -1.96 3.10 -6.24
C ALA A 81 -1.78 1.69 -6.76
N ARG A 82 -0.97 1.52 -7.81
CA ARG A 82 -0.71 0.19 -8.35
C ARG A 82 -0.01 -0.70 -7.33
N THR A 83 0.96 -0.15 -6.62
CA THR A 83 1.67 -0.91 -5.59
C THR A 83 0.72 -1.34 -4.49
N LEU A 84 -0.12 -0.43 -4.00
CA LEU A 84 -1.08 -0.80 -2.97
C LEU A 84 -2.10 -1.80 -3.47
N LEU A 85 -2.51 -1.68 -4.73
CA LEU A 85 -3.44 -2.64 -5.28
C LEU A 85 -2.85 -4.04 -5.26
N ARG A 86 -1.57 -4.17 -5.57
CA ARG A 86 -0.93 -5.47 -5.55
C ARG A 86 -0.96 -6.11 -4.17
N TYR A 87 -0.79 -5.31 -3.14
CA TYR A 87 -0.84 -5.84 -1.78
C TYR A 87 -2.26 -6.07 -1.29
N TYR A 88 -3.16 -5.12 -1.56
CA TYR A 88 -4.51 -5.17 -0.99
C TYR A 88 -5.43 -6.07 -1.79
N GLU A 89 -5.26 -6.12 -3.10
CA GLU A 89 -6.15 -6.88 -3.98
C GLU A 89 -5.30 -7.59 -5.03
N PRO A 90 -4.53 -8.59 -4.61
CA PRO A 90 -3.57 -9.22 -5.53
C PRO A 90 -4.22 -9.85 -6.75
N GLU A 91 -5.41 -10.42 -6.59
CA GLU A 91 -6.06 -11.03 -7.73
C GLU A 91 -6.48 -9.99 -8.76
N LEU A 92 -7.03 -8.87 -8.29
CA LEU A 92 -7.43 -7.81 -9.21
C LEU A 92 -6.20 -7.23 -9.90
N HIS A 93 -5.13 -7.04 -9.14
CA HIS A 93 -3.88 -6.56 -9.73
C HIS A 93 -3.42 -7.49 -10.84
N ARG A 94 -3.45 -8.80 -10.58
CA ARG A 94 -3.03 -9.77 -11.57
C ARG A 94 -3.91 -9.73 -12.83
N LEU A 95 -5.22 -9.58 -12.63
CA LEU A 95 -6.15 -9.51 -13.76
C LEU A 95 -5.92 -8.28 -14.61
N LEU A 96 -5.59 -7.16 -13.98
CA LEU A 96 -5.41 -5.91 -14.71
C LEU A 96 -4.03 -5.79 -15.35
N PHE A 97 -2.99 -6.29 -14.67
CA PHE A 97 -1.62 -6.00 -15.08
C PHE A 97 -0.79 -7.24 -15.38
N GLY A 98 -1.29 -8.43 -15.14
CA GLY A 98 -0.55 -9.66 -15.33
C GLY A 98 0.20 -10.08 -14.09
N ASP A 99 1.25 -10.84 -14.26
CA ASP A 99 1.98 -11.38 -13.12
C ASP A 99 2.63 -10.29 -12.32
N ALA A 100 2.78 -10.55 -11.03
CA ALA A 100 3.40 -9.58 -10.14
C ALA A 100 4.78 -9.16 -10.60
N ALA A 101 5.50 -10.06 -11.25
CA ALA A 101 6.84 -9.74 -11.69
C ALA A 101 6.87 -8.58 -12.66
N GLU A 102 5.83 -8.41 -13.41
CA GLU A 102 5.80 -7.32 -14.35
C GLU A 102 5.67 -5.98 -13.70
N ASP A 103 5.22 -5.98 -12.47
CA ASP A 103 5.04 -4.74 -11.79
C ASP A 103 6.15 -4.42 -10.86
N ALA A 104 7.10 -5.28 -10.77
CA ALA A 104 8.23 -5.03 -9.93
C ALA A 104 8.95 -3.83 -10.47
N PRO A 105 9.44 -3.05 -9.62
CA PRO A 105 10.17 -1.91 -10.03
C PRO A 105 11.23 -2.33 -10.95
N ARG A 106 11.19 -2.06 -12.11
CA ARG A 106 12.08 -2.55 -12.92
C ARG A 106 13.02 -1.74 -12.94
N ALA A 107 13.24 -1.31 -12.19
CA ALA A 107 14.29 -0.73 -12.20
C ALA A 107 14.84 -0.58 -13.41
N ARG A 108 14.79 -1.10 -13.78
CA ARG A 108 15.40 -1.16 -14.73
C ARG A 108 14.92 -0.63 -15.71
N GLN A 109 14.23 -0.56 -15.75
CA GLN A 109 13.90 -0.21 -16.67
C GLN A 109 14.10 0.87 -16.85
N ALA A 110 14.24 1.05 -16.26
CA ALA A 110 14.45 2.00 -16.42
C ALA A 110 15.49 2.22 -16.90
N GLY A 111 15.90 2.07 -16.57
CA GLY A 111 16.86 2.26 -16.94
C GLY A 111 17.28 1.79 -17.94
N ARG A 112 17.16 1.52 -18.37
CA ARG A 112 17.66 1.14 -19.17
C ARG A 112 17.57 1.57 -19.92
N GLY A 113 17.37 1.66 -19.73
CA GLY A 113 17.26 2.16 -20.51
C GLY A 113 17.58 2.41 -20.95
#